data_28d7bc5bdeb0a8252a4c308678ce6596
#
_entry.id   28d7bc5bdeb0a8252a4c308678ce6596
#
_cell.length_a   1.000
_cell.length_b   1.000
_cell.length_c   1.000
_cell.angle_alpha   90.00
_cell.angle_beta   90.00
_cell.angle_gamma   90.00
#
_symmetry.space_group_name_H-M   'P 1'
#
loop_
_entity.id
_entity.type
_entity.pdbx_description
1 polymer ?
#
loop_
_entity_poly.entity_id
_entity_poly.type
_entity_poly.pdbx_seq_one_letter_code
_entity_poly.pdbx_strand_id
1 'polypeptide(L)'
;DAWQEEPLAYLQFTAYGDKLPTHRDYLGSILGLGLERTCVGDLLADPAHTDTFYAVVLADKQAFIASELTSAGHSAVHTDCLDALPPQLAAGPERPLQEATVPSLRADAVLAVMLHTSRTRAAEYIAAGRVEINHLPLKAAHETAYAEDIFTVRGVGRFKLAAIGGKSRKDRIFITFYQY
;
A
#
# COMPACT_ATOMS: atom_id res chain seq x y z
N ASP A 1 9.64 19.86 18.23
CA ASP A 1 8.84 20.22 17.05
C ASP A 1 7.96 19.03 16.75
N ALA A 2 6.70 19.10 17.20
CA ALA A 2 5.71 18.09 16.87
C ALA A 2 5.42 18.19 15.38
N TRP A 3 5.69 17.12 14.65
CA TRP A 3 5.13 16.89 13.34
C TRP A 3 3.60 16.85 13.52
N GLN A 4 2.92 17.94 13.19
CA GLN A 4 1.49 17.94 13.10
C GLN A 4 1.15 17.12 11.86
N GLU A 5 0.69 15.89 12.05
CA GLU A 5 0.06 15.13 10.99
C GLU A 5 -1.12 15.96 10.49
N GLU A 6 -1.11 16.33 9.23
CA GLU A 6 -2.23 17.03 8.64
C GLU A 6 -3.47 16.12 8.73
N PRO A 7 -4.59 16.62 9.28
CA PRO A 7 -5.76 15.79 9.49
C PRO A 7 -6.29 15.27 8.14
N LEU A 8 -6.63 14.00 8.12
CA LEU A 8 -7.22 13.34 6.97
C LEU A 8 -8.75 13.34 7.05
N ALA A 9 -9.37 13.36 5.90
CA ALA A 9 -10.82 13.24 5.73
C ALA A 9 -11.13 12.23 4.62
N TYR A 10 -12.39 11.82 4.56
CA TYR A 10 -12.83 10.74 3.68
C TYR A 10 -14.00 11.18 2.82
N LEU A 11 -14.03 10.69 1.58
CA LEU A 11 -15.08 10.94 0.61
C LEU A 11 -15.57 9.62 0.03
N GLN A 12 -16.87 9.58 -0.25
CA GLN A 12 -17.49 8.50 -1.02
C GLN A 12 -18.00 9.07 -2.34
N PHE A 13 -17.63 8.44 -3.43
CA PHE A 13 -18.11 8.76 -4.77
C PHE A 13 -19.02 7.65 -5.26
N THR A 14 -20.21 8.03 -5.69
CA THR A 14 -21.16 7.13 -6.36
C THR A 14 -21.35 7.59 -7.79
N ALA A 15 -21.02 6.73 -8.75
CA ALA A 15 -21.12 7.05 -10.17
C ALA A 15 -22.43 6.56 -10.77
N TYR A 16 -22.94 7.32 -11.74
CA TYR A 16 -24.16 7.01 -12.47
C TYR A 16 -23.87 7.02 -13.97
N GLY A 17 -24.29 6.00 -14.67
CA GLY A 17 -24.14 5.88 -16.12
C GLY A 17 -23.74 4.47 -16.56
N ASP A 18 -23.71 4.29 -17.87
CA ASP A 18 -23.43 2.98 -18.47
C ASP A 18 -21.95 2.58 -18.42
N LYS A 19 -21.05 3.57 -18.34
CA LYS A 19 -19.60 3.37 -18.25
C LYS A 19 -19.06 3.96 -16.96
N LEU A 20 -18.80 3.09 -16.01
CA LEU A 20 -18.30 3.50 -14.69
C LEU A 20 -16.86 4.06 -14.76
N PRO A 21 -16.55 5.10 -13.96
CA PRO A 21 -15.22 5.67 -13.90
C PRO A 21 -14.20 4.69 -13.30
N THR A 22 -12.98 4.75 -13.80
CA THR A 22 -11.83 4.03 -13.26
C THR A 22 -11.13 4.86 -12.18
N HIS A 23 -10.19 4.25 -11.47
CA HIS A 23 -9.29 4.95 -10.54
C HIS A 23 -8.63 6.18 -11.21
N ARG A 24 -8.17 6.01 -12.45
CA ARG A 24 -7.54 7.08 -13.22
C ARG A 24 -8.49 8.23 -13.54
N ASP A 25 -9.74 7.92 -13.83
CA ASP A 25 -10.76 8.93 -14.12
C ASP A 25 -11.05 9.78 -12.87
N TYR A 26 -11.19 9.16 -11.70
CA TYR A 26 -11.36 9.88 -10.44
C TYR A 26 -10.17 10.75 -10.10
N LEU A 27 -8.96 10.20 -10.17
CA LEU A 27 -7.74 10.96 -9.89
C LEU A 27 -7.61 12.16 -10.83
N GLY A 28 -7.82 11.95 -12.13
CA GLY A 28 -7.77 13.02 -13.12
C GLY A 28 -8.80 14.11 -12.89
N SER A 29 -10.03 13.73 -12.49
CA SER A 29 -11.10 14.70 -12.19
C SER A 29 -10.82 15.50 -10.91
N ILE A 30 -10.29 14.88 -9.88
CA ILE A 30 -9.91 15.56 -8.63
C ILE A 30 -8.78 16.57 -8.90
N LEU A 31 -7.72 16.14 -9.59
CA LEU A 31 -6.61 17.01 -9.95
C LEU A 31 -7.03 18.11 -10.93
N GLY A 32 -8.02 17.85 -11.77
CA GLY A 32 -8.64 18.84 -12.67
C GLY A 32 -9.34 19.99 -11.95
N LEU A 33 -9.65 19.85 -10.66
CA LEU A 33 -10.16 20.94 -9.82
C LEU A 33 -9.08 21.94 -9.42
N GLY A 34 -7.82 21.71 -9.80
CA GLY A 34 -6.69 22.57 -9.46
C GLY A 34 -5.96 22.17 -8.19
N LEU A 35 -6.22 20.97 -7.67
CA LEU A 35 -5.56 20.44 -6.48
C LEU A 35 -4.22 19.77 -6.81
N GLU A 36 -3.26 19.88 -5.90
CA GLU A 36 -2.00 19.16 -6.00
C GLU A 36 -2.20 17.66 -5.65
N ARG A 37 -1.38 16.80 -6.23
CA ARG A 37 -1.40 15.36 -5.96
C ARG A 37 -1.21 15.03 -4.48
N THR A 38 -0.47 15.85 -3.77
CA THR A 38 -0.22 15.71 -2.32
C THR A 38 -1.46 15.89 -1.45
N CYS A 39 -2.53 16.53 -1.97
CA CYS A 39 -3.80 16.67 -1.27
C CYS A 39 -4.64 15.40 -1.27
N VAL A 40 -4.30 14.43 -2.12
CA VAL A 40 -5.05 13.19 -2.32
C VAL A 40 -4.19 12.00 -1.93
N GLY A 41 -4.66 11.22 -0.99
CA GLY A 41 -4.06 9.95 -0.60
C GLY A 41 -4.58 8.81 -1.47
N ASP A 42 -5.05 7.75 -0.83
CA ASP A 42 -5.55 6.56 -1.52
C ASP A 42 -6.93 6.80 -2.14
N LEU A 43 -7.11 6.24 -3.34
CA LEU A 43 -8.40 6.06 -4.00
C LEU A 43 -8.72 4.58 -4.02
N LEU A 44 -9.83 4.18 -3.42
CA LEU A 44 -10.18 2.80 -3.17
C LEU A 44 -11.51 2.45 -3.81
N ALA A 45 -11.53 1.38 -4.63
CA ALA A 45 -12.79 0.83 -5.15
C ALA A 45 -13.53 0.05 -4.07
N ASP A 46 -14.84 0.18 -4.03
CA ASP A 46 -15.67 -0.67 -3.17
C ASP A 46 -15.68 -2.10 -3.71
N PRO A 47 -15.31 -3.12 -2.92
CA PRO A 47 -15.28 -4.51 -3.40
C PRO A 47 -16.67 -5.10 -3.66
N ALA A 48 -17.73 -4.52 -3.05
CA ALA A 48 -19.10 -4.99 -3.18
C ALA A 48 -19.95 -4.17 -4.16
N HIS A 49 -19.55 -2.92 -4.42
CA HIS A 49 -20.34 -1.97 -5.25
C HIS A 49 -19.43 -1.35 -6.31
N THR A 50 -19.58 -1.81 -7.55
CA THR A 50 -18.73 -1.38 -8.67
C THR A 50 -18.88 0.09 -9.06
N ASP A 51 -19.96 0.73 -8.67
CA ASP A 51 -20.27 2.14 -8.89
C ASP A 51 -19.69 3.09 -7.82
N THR A 52 -19.07 2.54 -6.80
CA THR A 52 -18.63 3.27 -5.61
C THR A 52 -17.11 3.26 -5.46
N PHE A 53 -16.56 4.45 -5.20
CA PHE A 53 -15.15 4.68 -4.85
C PHE A 53 -15.04 5.51 -3.58
N TYR A 54 -13.94 5.38 -2.90
CA TYR A 54 -13.60 6.16 -1.71
C TYR A 54 -12.28 6.88 -1.90
N ALA A 55 -12.15 8.05 -1.30
CA ALA A 55 -10.91 8.81 -1.31
C ALA A 55 -10.49 9.20 0.10
N VAL A 56 -9.19 9.13 0.36
CA VAL A 56 -8.55 9.75 1.51
C VAL A 56 -7.95 11.06 1.03
N VAL A 57 -8.33 12.17 1.67
CA VAL A 57 -7.89 13.51 1.28
C VAL A 57 -7.47 14.32 2.51
N LEU A 58 -6.78 15.43 2.31
CA LEU A 58 -6.54 16.38 3.39
C LEU A 58 -7.88 16.98 3.85
N ALA A 59 -8.07 17.11 5.15
CA ALA A 59 -9.34 17.53 5.74
C ALA A 59 -9.81 18.89 5.25
N ASP A 60 -8.90 19.83 5.01
CA ASP A 60 -9.21 21.17 4.50
C ASP A 60 -9.69 21.18 3.03
N LYS A 61 -9.52 20.07 2.30
CA LYS A 61 -9.94 19.89 0.91
C LYS A 61 -11.27 19.12 0.75
N GLN A 62 -11.75 18.47 1.80
CA GLN A 62 -12.93 17.60 1.74
C GLN A 62 -14.15 18.33 1.21
N ALA A 63 -14.51 19.46 1.81
CA ALA A 63 -15.71 20.22 1.44
C ALA A 63 -15.62 20.76 0.00
N PHE A 64 -14.46 21.23 -0.41
CA PHE A 64 -14.22 21.72 -1.76
C PHE A 64 -14.42 20.61 -2.80
N ILE A 65 -13.81 19.45 -2.60
CA ILE A 65 -13.97 18.31 -3.52
C ILE A 65 -15.43 17.84 -3.55
N ALA A 66 -16.09 17.77 -2.40
CA ALA A 66 -17.47 17.34 -2.32
C ALA A 66 -18.42 18.27 -3.09
N SER A 67 -18.17 19.59 -3.10
CA SER A 67 -18.99 20.56 -3.80
C SER A 67 -18.68 20.64 -5.31
N GLU A 68 -17.43 20.44 -5.71
CA GLU A 68 -17.00 20.70 -7.08
C GLU A 68 -16.93 19.43 -7.96
N LEU A 69 -16.72 18.25 -7.36
CA LEU A 69 -16.63 17.00 -8.13
C LEU A 69 -18.02 16.46 -8.44
N THR A 70 -18.51 16.75 -9.64
CA THR A 70 -19.83 16.32 -10.13
C THR A 70 -19.76 15.28 -11.24
N SER A 71 -18.57 15.01 -11.75
CA SER A 71 -18.34 14.01 -12.80
C SER A 71 -16.94 13.46 -12.73
N ALA A 72 -16.78 12.23 -13.21
CA ALA A 72 -15.50 11.58 -13.42
C ALA A 72 -15.57 10.73 -14.71
N GLY A 73 -14.57 10.89 -15.58
CA GLY A 73 -14.64 10.29 -16.91
C GLY A 73 -15.89 10.76 -17.66
N HIS A 74 -16.73 9.83 -18.05
CA HIS A 74 -17.99 10.10 -18.79
C HIS A 74 -19.24 9.98 -17.90
N SER A 75 -19.08 9.82 -16.59
CA SER A 75 -20.18 9.57 -15.66
C SER A 75 -20.43 10.74 -14.72
N ALA A 76 -21.70 10.98 -14.42
CA ALA A 76 -22.08 11.83 -13.30
C ALA A 76 -21.68 11.15 -11.99
N VAL A 77 -21.25 11.94 -11.02
CA VAL A 77 -20.81 11.46 -9.71
C VAL A 77 -21.49 12.25 -8.60
N HIS A 78 -21.99 11.54 -7.60
CA HIS A 78 -22.41 12.12 -6.33
C HIS A 78 -21.31 11.90 -5.29
N THR A 79 -20.99 12.94 -4.53
CA THR A 79 -19.91 12.91 -3.54
C THR A 79 -20.48 13.15 -2.15
N ASP A 80 -20.22 12.22 -1.24
CA ASP A 80 -20.59 12.31 0.17
C ASP A 80 -19.34 12.46 1.05
N CYS A 81 -19.42 13.32 2.05
CA CYS A 81 -18.40 13.42 3.09
C CYS A 81 -18.60 12.32 4.13
N LEU A 82 -17.53 11.63 4.49
CA LEU A 82 -17.55 10.58 5.50
C LEU A 82 -16.65 10.93 6.68
N ASP A 83 -17.04 10.50 7.87
CA ASP A 83 -16.21 10.63 9.09
C ASP A 83 -15.11 9.54 9.14
N ALA A 84 -15.38 8.39 8.53
CA ALA A 84 -14.43 7.27 8.46
C ALA A 84 -14.66 6.44 7.21
N LEU A 85 -13.64 5.70 6.76
CA LEU A 85 -13.81 4.68 5.73
C LEU A 85 -14.63 3.50 6.28
N PRO A 86 -15.41 2.81 5.42
CA PRO A 86 -16.03 1.55 5.79
C PRO A 86 -14.98 0.56 6.32
N PRO A 87 -15.31 -0.23 7.37
CA PRO A 87 -14.33 -1.10 8.03
C PRO A 87 -13.60 -2.06 7.09
N GLN A 88 -14.28 -2.56 6.07
CA GLN A 88 -13.70 -3.46 5.07
C GLN A 88 -12.63 -2.79 4.19
N LEU A 89 -12.62 -1.47 4.11
CA LEU A 89 -11.63 -0.70 3.37
C LEU A 89 -10.55 -0.12 4.29
N ALA A 90 -10.90 0.21 5.52
CA ALA A 90 -9.95 0.69 6.52
C ALA A 90 -8.90 -0.37 6.88
N ALA A 91 -9.29 -1.65 6.83
CA ALA A 91 -8.38 -2.78 7.05
C ALA A 91 -7.41 -3.02 5.88
N GLY A 92 -7.58 -2.35 4.74
CA GLY A 92 -6.89 -2.67 3.49
C GLY A 92 -7.35 -4.00 2.89
N PRO A 93 -6.91 -4.37 1.69
CA PRO A 93 -7.17 -5.70 1.15
C PRO A 93 -6.54 -6.74 2.08
N GLU A 94 -7.30 -7.74 2.49
CA GLU A 94 -6.76 -8.89 3.20
C GLU A 94 -5.69 -9.53 2.33
N ARG A 95 -4.44 -9.42 2.76
CA ARG A 95 -3.31 -10.06 2.11
C ARG A 95 -3.00 -11.33 2.87
N PRO A 96 -2.94 -12.47 2.20
CA PRO A 96 -2.64 -13.72 2.89
C PRO A 96 -1.27 -13.62 3.54
N LEU A 97 -1.24 -13.77 4.86
CA LEU A 97 -0.01 -13.84 5.63
C LEU A 97 0.67 -15.20 5.36
N GLN A 98 1.97 -15.15 5.11
CA GLN A 98 2.81 -16.32 4.95
C GLN A 98 3.72 -16.43 6.17
N GLU A 99 3.83 -17.64 6.71
CA GLU A 99 4.73 -17.95 7.81
C GLU A 99 5.91 -18.76 7.31
N ALA A 100 7.08 -18.45 7.85
CA ALA A 100 8.30 -19.17 7.52
C ALA A 100 9.31 -19.09 8.67
N THR A 101 10.39 -19.85 8.57
CA THR A 101 11.52 -19.76 9.49
C THR A 101 12.79 -19.42 8.74
N VAL A 102 13.63 -18.61 9.37
CA VAL A 102 14.93 -18.21 8.84
C VAL A 102 16.04 -18.51 9.85
N PRO A 103 17.27 -18.82 9.39
CA PRO A 103 18.39 -19.08 10.30
C PRO A 103 18.86 -17.83 11.03
N SER A 104 18.65 -16.67 10.43
CA SER A 104 18.96 -15.35 10.99
C SER A 104 18.13 -14.28 10.31
N LEU A 105 18.13 -13.06 10.86
CA LEU A 105 17.44 -11.91 10.28
C LEU A 105 18.28 -11.17 9.21
N ARG A 106 19.26 -11.83 8.63
CA ARG A 106 19.98 -11.26 7.50
C ARG A 106 19.05 -11.04 6.32
N ALA A 107 19.23 -9.94 5.62
CA ALA A 107 18.38 -9.57 4.49
C ALA A 107 18.34 -10.65 3.40
N ASP A 108 19.46 -11.28 3.08
CA ASP A 108 19.54 -12.38 2.12
C ASP A 108 18.71 -13.61 2.54
N ALA A 109 18.74 -13.95 3.82
CA ALA A 109 17.97 -15.07 4.35
C ALA A 109 16.46 -14.79 4.34
N VAL A 110 16.05 -13.60 4.76
CA VAL A 110 14.65 -13.17 4.74
C VAL A 110 14.12 -13.05 3.31
N LEU A 111 14.89 -12.44 2.42
CA LEU A 111 14.54 -12.30 1.02
C LEU A 111 14.39 -13.65 0.30
N ALA A 112 15.25 -14.60 0.60
CA ALA A 112 15.17 -15.95 0.04
C ALA A 112 13.84 -16.64 0.32
N VAL A 113 13.33 -16.49 1.54
CA VAL A 113 12.03 -17.01 1.94
C VAL A 113 10.89 -16.27 1.26
N MET A 114 10.94 -14.95 1.19
CA MET A 114 9.93 -14.12 0.53
C MET A 114 9.81 -14.47 -0.96
N LEU A 115 10.92 -14.72 -1.63
CA LEU A 115 10.98 -15.05 -3.05
C LEU A 115 10.84 -16.56 -3.34
N HIS A 116 10.71 -17.40 -2.33
CA HIS A 116 10.71 -18.86 -2.46
C HIS A 116 11.92 -19.37 -3.25
N THR A 117 13.09 -18.86 -2.92
CA THR A 117 14.34 -19.17 -3.64
C THR A 117 15.49 -19.46 -2.68
N SER A 118 16.67 -19.78 -3.22
CA SER A 118 17.88 -19.99 -2.41
C SER A 118 18.45 -18.66 -1.92
N ARG A 119 19.22 -18.75 -0.82
CA ARG A 119 19.96 -17.60 -0.29
C ARG A 119 20.97 -17.03 -1.30
N THR A 120 21.60 -17.91 -2.07
CA THR A 120 22.51 -17.51 -3.16
C THR A 120 21.79 -16.67 -4.20
N ARG A 121 20.60 -17.11 -4.63
CA ARG A 121 19.78 -16.38 -5.60
C ARG A 121 19.31 -15.03 -5.04
N ALA A 122 18.91 -14.99 -3.78
CA ALA A 122 18.54 -13.74 -3.11
C ALA A 122 19.73 -12.76 -3.04
N ALA A 123 20.91 -13.25 -2.73
CA ALA A 123 22.14 -12.45 -2.73
C ALA A 123 22.48 -11.90 -4.12
N GLU A 124 22.21 -12.64 -5.20
CA GLU A 124 22.37 -12.17 -6.57
C GLU A 124 21.46 -10.98 -6.89
N TYR A 125 20.19 -11.01 -6.45
CA TYR A 125 19.27 -9.87 -6.59
C TYR A 125 19.80 -8.63 -5.87
N ILE A 126 20.36 -8.80 -4.67
CA ILE A 126 20.94 -7.71 -3.87
C ILE A 126 22.18 -7.15 -4.57
N ALA A 127 23.09 -8.01 -5.00
CA ALA A 127 24.32 -7.61 -5.70
C ALA A 127 24.04 -6.90 -7.03
N ALA A 128 22.97 -7.27 -7.71
CA ALA A 128 22.52 -6.61 -8.94
C ALA A 128 21.84 -5.25 -8.72
N GLY A 129 21.73 -4.78 -7.48
CA GLY A 129 21.09 -3.50 -7.15
C GLY A 129 19.57 -3.50 -7.36
N ARG A 130 18.93 -4.67 -7.32
CA ARG A 130 17.50 -4.84 -7.59
C ARG A 130 16.62 -4.81 -6.35
N VAL A 131 17.21 -4.68 -5.16
CA VAL A 131 16.50 -4.77 -3.88
C VAL A 131 16.60 -3.45 -3.12
N GLU A 132 15.45 -2.98 -2.65
CA GLU A 132 15.33 -1.84 -1.75
C GLU A 132 14.64 -2.30 -0.46
N ILE A 133 15.06 -1.73 0.66
CA ILE A 133 14.35 -1.83 1.94
C ILE A 133 13.89 -0.44 2.34
N ASN A 134 12.59 -0.26 2.59
CA ASN A 134 11.99 1.03 2.93
C ASN A 134 12.39 2.14 1.94
N HIS A 135 12.35 1.82 0.65
CA HIS A 135 12.70 2.70 -0.47
C HIS A 135 14.16 3.12 -0.56
N LEU A 136 15.05 2.51 0.23
CA LEU A 136 16.49 2.72 0.18
C LEU A 136 17.19 1.49 -0.41
N PRO A 137 18.16 1.67 -1.32
CA PRO A 137 18.91 0.54 -1.88
C PRO A 137 19.57 -0.31 -0.81
N LEU A 138 19.33 -1.62 -0.85
CA LEU A 138 20.02 -2.58 0.00
C LEU A 138 21.42 -2.81 -0.52
N LYS A 139 22.43 -2.41 0.24
CA LYS A 139 23.83 -2.43 -0.19
C LYS A 139 24.54 -3.75 0.13
N ALA A 140 24.15 -4.40 1.21
CA ALA A 140 24.83 -5.60 1.70
C ALA A 140 23.84 -6.69 2.09
N ALA A 141 24.10 -7.91 1.64
CA ALA A 141 23.24 -9.07 1.92
C ALA A 141 23.14 -9.42 3.40
N HIS A 142 24.14 -9.03 4.21
CA HIS A 142 24.19 -9.30 5.63
C HIS A 142 23.50 -8.23 6.51
N GLU A 143 22.93 -7.18 5.92
CA GLU A 143 22.16 -6.20 6.69
C GLU A 143 21.01 -6.88 7.41
N THR A 144 20.72 -6.40 8.64
CA THR A 144 19.65 -6.96 9.45
C THR A 144 18.29 -6.44 8.99
N ALA A 145 17.33 -7.35 8.83
CA ALA A 145 15.93 -7.00 8.60
C ALA A 145 15.19 -6.83 9.93
N TYR A 146 14.25 -5.90 9.96
CA TYR A 146 13.42 -5.59 11.12
C TYR A 146 11.94 -5.76 10.80
N ALA A 147 11.12 -5.97 11.83
CA ALA A 147 9.67 -5.96 11.67
C ALA A 147 9.19 -4.66 11.02
N GLU A 148 8.18 -4.74 10.21
CA GLU A 148 7.61 -3.65 9.40
C GLU A 148 8.44 -3.22 8.18
N ASP A 149 9.62 -3.80 7.95
CA ASP A 149 10.41 -3.52 6.75
C ASP A 149 9.69 -3.90 5.48
N ILE A 150 9.76 -3.02 4.48
CA ILE A 150 9.21 -3.23 3.14
C ILE A 150 10.36 -3.52 2.17
N PHE A 151 10.36 -4.74 1.63
CA PHE A 151 11.30 -5.18 0.61
C PHE A 151 10.69 -4.95 -0.77
N THR A 152 11.35 -4.18 -1.60
CA THR A 152 10.97 -4.00 -3.01
C THR A 152 12.01 -4.66 -3.89
N VAL A 153 11.59 -5.62 -4.71
CA VAL A 153 12.47 -6.35 -5.64
C VAL A 153 12.05 -6.02 -7.06
N ARG A 154 12.91 -5.33 -7.79
CA ARG A 154 12.63 -4.90 -9.16
C ARG A 154 12.36 -6.12 -10.06
N GLY A 155 11.23 -6.08 -10.74
CA GLY A 155 10.78 -7.14 -11.64
C GLY A 155 10.11 -8.33 -10.95
N VAL A 156 9.95 -8.32 -9.64
CA VAL A 156 9.29 -9.37 -8.86
C VAL A 156 8.09 -8.84 -8.07
N GLY A 157 8.28 -7.81 -7.27
CA GLY A 157 7.23 -7.24 -6.46
C GLY A 157 7.71 -6.65 -5.14
N ARG A 158 6.73 -6.38 -4.28
CA ARG A 158 6.95 -5.77 -2.98
C ARG A 158 6.41 -6.68 -1.89
N PHE A 159 7.19 -6.82 -0.82
CA PHE A 159 6.88 -7.66 0.33
C PHE A 159 7.02 -6.87 1.62
N LYS A 160 6.17 -7.17 2.61
CA LYS A 160 6.31 -6.62 3.96
C LYS A 160 6.63 -7.71 4.96
N LEU A 161 7.66 -7.50 5.76
CA LEU A 161 7.97 -8.32 6.93
C LEU A 161 7.05 -7.87 8.07
N ALA A 162 5.90 -8.54 8.21
CA ALA A 162 4.84 -8.10 9.12
C ALA A 162 5.20 -8.32 10.58
N ALA A 163 5.85 -9.46 10.91
CA ALA A 163 6.21 -9.79 12.27
C ALA A 163 7.44 -10.70 12.35
N ILE A 164 8.17 -10.57 13.44
CA ILE A 164 9.27 -11.45 13.83
C ILE A 164 8.85 -12.13 15.12
N GLY A 165 8.80 -13.45 15.09
CA GLY A 165 8.40 -14.27 16.25
C GLY A 165 9.58 -14.82 17.03
N GLY A 166 9.30 -15.84 17.85
CA GLY A 166 10.30 -16.54 18.64
C GLY A 166 11.14 -17.54 17.83
N LYS A 167 11.99 -18.27 18.51
CA LYS A 167 12.83 -19.30 17.92
C LYS A 167 12.15 -20.67 17.93
N SER A 168 12.36 -21.44 16.86
CA SER A 168 11.95 -22.82 16.77
C SER A 168 12.88 -23.73 17.59
N ARG A 169 12.48 -25.01 17.75
CA ARG A 169 13.34 -26.04 18.40
C ARG A 169 14.70 -26.22 17.72
N LYS A 170 14.82 -25.86 16.46
CA LYS A 170 16.06 -25.91 15.66
C LYS A 170 16.81 -24.57 15.63
N ASP A 171 16.52 -23.68 16.56
CA ASP A 171 17.12 -22.35 16.69
C ASP A 171 16.89 -21.45 15.45
N ARG A 172 15.81 -21.66 14.73
CA ARG A 172 15.38 -20.82 13.60
C ARG A 172 14.35 -19.80 14.07
N ILE A 173 14.35 -18.62 13.45
CA ILE A 173 13.47 -17.51 13.80
C ILE A 173 12.20 -17.59 12.95
N PHE A 174 11.03 -17.55 13.59
CA PHE A 174 9.75 -17.43 12.89
C PHE A 174 9.56 -16.01 12.36
N ILE A 175 9.14 -15.90 11.13
CA ILE A 175 8.75 -14.63 10.51
C ILE A 175 7.38 -14.78 9.84
N THR A 176 6.66 -13.67 9.78
CA THR A 176 5.40 -13.55 9.06
C THR A 176 5.54 -12.42 8.05
N PHE A 177 5.17 -12.67 6.82
CA PHE A 177 5.26 -11.69 5.74
C PHE A 177 4.09 -11.82 4.77
N TYR A 178 3.91 -10.81 3.92
CA TYR A 178 2.96 -10.85 2.82
C TYR A 178 3.49 -10.12 1.59
N GLN A 179 2.93 -10.43 0.44
CA GLN A 179 3.22 -9.76 -0.81
C GLN A 179 2.10 -8.74 -1.12
N TYR A 180 2.51 -7.55 -1.56
CA TYR A 180 1.59 -6.50 -1.99
C TYR A 180 0.92 -6.83 -3.32
#